data_eba8c958d531b442684a87a8fde67484
#
_entry.id   eba8c958d531b442684a87a8fde67484
#
_cell.length_a   1.000
_cell.length_b   1.000
_cell.length_c   1.000
_cell.angle_alpha   90.00
_cell.angle_beta   90.00
_cell.angle_gamma   90.00
#
_symmetry.space_group_name_H-M   'P 1'
#
loop_
_entity.id
_entity.type
_entity.pdbx_description
1 polymer ?
#
loop_
_entity_poly.entity_id
_entity_poly.type
_entity_poly.pdbx_seq_one_letter_code
_entity_poly.pdbx_strand_id
1 'polypeptide(L)'
;MNYLSDNYVEETRFGFWFLRSHTWQHHVLRVAINDLRGLFSESLPASPVLLDAGCGQGKSFGHLRQTFAPQRLIGVDADPHSLELSAAEAARLGFDVELIGSDCATLNVPDASVDLLFCHQTFHHLVEQEKALAEFYRVLKPGGYLLFAESTEAYIDTWVIRW
;
A
#
# COMPACT_ATOMS: atom_id res chain seq x y z
N MET A 1 -2.04 13.38 -22.56
CA MET A 1 -2.10 14.29 -21.39
C MET A 1 -1.98 13.41 -20.16
N ASN A 2 -0.83 13.44 -19.48
CA ASN A 2 -0.63 12.67 -18.25
C ASN A 2 -1.30 13.40 -17.09
N TYR A 3 -2.55 13.07 -16.81
CA TYR A 3 -3.31 13.65 -15.69
C TYR A 3 -2.90 13.14 -14.31
N LEU A 4 -1.98 12.16 -14.23
CA LEU A 4 -1.59 11.52 -12.96
C LEU A 4 -0.35 12.14 -12.31
N SER A 5 0.50 12.84 -13.09
CA SER A 5 1.76 13.41 -12.57
C SER A 5 1.60 14.67 -11.69
N ASP A 6 0.41 15.30 -11.67
CA ASP A 6 0.19 16.52 -10.89
C ASP A 6 -0.35 16.22 -9.47
N ASN A 7 -0.71 14.97 -9.16
CA ASN A 7 -1.41 14.59 -7.94
C ASN A 7 -0.56 13.80 -6.94
N TYR A 8 0.64 13.40 -7.31
CA TYR A 8 1.58 12.73 -6.40
C TYR A 8 3.04 13.12 -6.69
N VAL A 9 3.90 12.99 -5.68
CA VAL A 9 5.34 13.20 -5.79
C VAL A 9 5.99 11.92 -6.29
N GLU A 10 6.63 11.98 -7.46
CA GLU A 10 7.31 10.82 -8.04
C GLU A 10 8.47 10.33 -7.16
N GLU A 11 8.63 9.02 -7.07
CA GLU A 11 9.75 8.39 -6.41
C GLU A 11 11.06 8.64 -7.17
N THR A 12 12.16 8.84 -6.45
CA THR A 12 13.47 8.98 -7.07
C THR A 12 13.93 7.68 -7.71
N ARG A 13 14.83 7.73 -8.72
CA ARG A 13 15.39 6.54 -9.34
C ARG A 13 16.11 5.63 -8.33
N PHE A 14 16.75 6.22 -7.31
CA PHE A 14 17.39 5.48 -6.21
C PHE A 14 16.34 4.85 -5.30
N GLY A 15 15.31 5.59 -4.88
CA GLY A 15 14.20 5.08 -4.08
C GLY A 15 13.49 3.93 -4.79
N PHE A 16 13.16 4.12 -6.06
CA PHE A 16 12.52 3.07 -6.87
C PHE A 16 13.37 1.78 -6.95
N TRP A 17 14.69 1.90 -7.09
CA TRP A 17 15.61 0.77 -7.03
C TRP A 17 15.69 0.16 -5.62
N PHE A 18 15.73 0.99 -4.57
CA PHE A 18 15.82 0.55 -3.17
C PHE A 18 14.59 -0.24 -2.73
N LEU A 19 13.38 0.20 -3.14
CA LEU A 19 12.11 -0.51 -2.88
C LEU A 19 12.09 -1.94 -3.45
N ARG A 20 12.92 -2.23 -4.46
CA ARG A 20 13.10 -3.58 -5.02
C ARG A 20 14.09 -4.43 -4.23
N SER A 21 14.86 -3.82 -3.35
CA SER A 21 15.93 -4.52 -2.64
C SER A 21 15.37 -5.54 -1.64
N HIS A 22 16.11 -6.62 -1.46
CA HIS A 22 15.82 -7.62 -0.43
C HIS A 22 15.82 -7.00 0.98
N THR A 23 16.70 -6.04 1.21
CA THR A 23 16.80 -5.31 2.47
C THR A 23 15.50 -4.60 2.79
N TRP A 24 14.93 -3.83 1.85
CA TRP A 24 13.68 -3.12 2.08
C TRP A 24 12.52 -4.10 2.32
N GLN A 25 12.39 -5.14 1.48
CA GLN A 25 11.29 -6.10 1.60
C GLN A 25 11.31 -6.86 2.93
N HIS A 26 12.48 -7.27 3.43
CA HIS A 26 12.58 -8.10 4.62
C HIS A 26 12.75 -7.33 5.92
N HIS A 27 13.35 -6.15 5.90
CA HIS A 27 13.68 -5.39 7.10
C HIS A 27 12.82 -4.14 7.30
N VAL A 28 12.08 -3.72 6.28
CA VAL A 28 11.15 -2.59 6.41
C VAL A 28 9.72 -3.09 6.21
N LEU A 29 9.37 -3.52 5.01
CA LEU A 29 7.99 -3.88 4.66
C LEU A 29 7.44 -5.06 5.49
N ARG A 30 8.17 -6.17 5.56
CA ARG A 30 7.74 -7.33 6.35
C ARG A 30 7.62 -7.01 7.84
N VAL A 31 8.54 -6.21 8.38
CA VAL A 31 8.51 -5.80 9.80
C VAL A 31 7.27 -4.94 10.03
N ALA A 32 7.03 -3.92 9.21
CA ALA A 32 5.85 -3.07 9.31
C ALA A 32 4.54 -3.89 9.28
N ILE A 33 4.40 -4.85 8.35
CA ILE A 33 3.21 -5.70 8.25
C ILE A 33 3.04 -6.57 9.52
N ASN A 34 4.12 -7.15 10.05
CA ASN A 34 4.07 -7.97 11.25
C ASN A 34 3.74 -7.13 12.51
N ASP A 35 4.31 -5.95 12.63
CA ASP A 35 4.05 -5.04 13.74
C ASP A 35 2.59 -4.56 13.71
N LEU A 36 2.09 -4.16 12.55
CA LEU A 36 0.68 -3.82 12.38
C LEU A 36 -0.24 -4.99 12.75
N ARG A 37 0.09 -6.21 12.30
CA ARG A 37 -0.67 -7.41 12.69
C ARG A 37 -0.63 -7.65 14.20
N GLY A 38 0.50 -7.38 14.84
CA GLY A 38 0.69 -7.52 16.29
C GLY A 38 -0.13 -6.55 17.14
N LEU A 39 -0.61 -5.44 16.58
CA LEU A 39 -1.47 -4.49 17.29
C LEU A 39 -2.89 -5.03 17.54
N PHE A 40 -3.29 -6.08 16.82
CA PHE A 40 -4.62 -6.67 17.00
C PHE A 40 -4.60 -7.71 18.13
N SER A 41 -5.29 -7.40 19.22
CA SER A 41 -5.56 -8.34 20.32
C SER A 41 -6.76 -9.25 20.02
N GLU A 42 -7.63 -8.83 19.11
CA GLU A 42 -8.84 -9.55 18.70
C GLU A 42 -8.64 -10.26 17.34
N SER A 43 -9.52 -11.20 17.06
CA SER A 43 -9.50 -11.88 15.76
C SER A 43 -9.93 -10.91 14.65
N LEU A 44 -9.05 -10.70 13.68
CA LEU A 44 -9.42 -10.05 12.43
C LEU A 44 -10.47 -10.89 11.68
N PRO A 45 -11.24 -10.28 10.75
CA PRO A 45 -12.13 -11.04 9.90
C PRO A 45 -11.40 -12.22 9.24
N ALA A 46 -11.99 -13.40 9.32
CA ALA A 46 -11.45 -14.54 8.57
C ALA A 46 -11.56 -14.25 7.07
N SER A 47 -10.45 -14.35 6.35
CA SER A 47 -10.40 -14.07 4.91
C SER A 47 -10.93 -12.68 4.52
N PRO A 48 -10.28 -11.58 4.95
CA PRO A 48 -10.75 -10.22 4.66
C PRO A 48 -10.64 -9.86 3.18
N VAL A 49 -11.42 -8.86 2.75
CA VAL A 49 -11.13 -8.06 1.56
C VAL A 49 -10.07 -7.04 1.96
N LEU A 50 -8.88 -7.14 1.37
CA LEU A 50 -7.75 -6.28 1.70
C LEU A 50 -7.40 -5.39 0.50
N LEU A 51 -7.27 -4.09 0.74
CA LEU A 51 -6.82 -3.10 -0.25
C LEU A 51 -5.44 -2.60 0.15
N ASP A 52 -4.50 -2.61 -0.79
CA ASP A 52 -3.16 -2.02 -0.69
C ASP A 52 -3.16 -0.70 -1.45
N ALA A 53 -3.20 0.41 -0.72
CA ALA A 53 -3.25 1.78 -1.27
C ALA A 53 -1.83 2.29 -1.53
N GLY A 54 -1.52 2.53 -2.81
CA GLY A 54 -0.17 2.81 -3.29
C GLY A 54 0.66 1.53 -3.32
N CYS A 55 0.15 0.50 -3.98
CA CYS A 55 0.78 -0.83 -4.00
C CYS A 55 2.14 -0.87 -4.73
N GLY A 56 2.49 0.18 -5.47
CA GLY A 56 3.74 0.31 -6.20
C GLY A 56 4.00 -0.90 -7.08
N GLN A 57 5.12 -1.56 -6.84
CA GLN A 57 5.57 -2.73 -7.59
C GLN A 57 5.02 -4.07 -7.04
N GLY A 58 4.01 -4.05 -6.16
CA GLY A 58 3.37 -5.24 -5.59
C GLY A 58 4.23 -6.04 -4.60
N LYS A 59 5.27 -5.43 -4.02
CA LYS A 59 6.20 -6.14 -3.11
C LYS A 59 5.57 -6.51 -1.77
N SER A 60 4.49 -5.85 -1.39
CA SER A 60 3.64 -6.13 -0.23
C SER A 60 2.79 -7.40 -0.39
N PHE A 61 2.39 -7.76 -1.61
CA PHE A 61 1.36 -8.77 -1.88
C PHE A 61 1.62 -10.12 -1.22
N GLY A 62 2.85 -10.65 -1.35
CA GLY A 62 3.23 -11.91 -0.73
C GLY A 62 3.13 -11.89 0.78
N HIS A 63 3.57 -10.81 1.40
CA HIS A 63 3.53 -10.63 2.86
C HIS A 63 2.10 -10.42 3.37
N LEU A 64 1.31 -9.58 2.68
CA LEU A 64 -0.10 -9.36 3.01
C LEU A 64 -0.91 -10.65 2.92
N ARG A 65 -0.70 -11.43 1.85
CA ARG A 65 -1.36 -12.75 1.70
C ARG A 65 -0.98 -13.71 2.82
N GLN A 66 0.32 -13.80 3.15
CA GLN A 66 0.79 -14.70 4.19
C GLN A 66 0.27 -14.32 5.58
N THR A 67 0.19 -13.01 5.87
CA THR A 67 -0.15 -12.50 7.20
C THR A 67 -1.66 -12.44 7.45
N PHE A 68 -2.45 -12.05 6.45
CA PHE A 68 -3.88 -11.79 6.61
C PHE A 68 -4.79 -12.79 5.88
N ALA A 69 -4.24 -13.65 5.03
CA ALA A 69 -4.98 -14.64 4.24
C ALA A 69 -6.25 -14.06 3.57
N PRO A 70 -6.16 -12.93 2.83
CA PRO A 70 -7.32 -12.29 2.26
C PRO A 70 -8.01 -13.18 1.22
N GLN A 71 -9.36 -13.16 1.20
CA GLN A 71 -10.12 -13.76 0.10
C GLN A 71 -10.02 -12.97 -1.20
N ARG A 72 -9.78 -11.67 -1.09
CA ARG A 72 -9.59 -10.73 -2.20
C ARG A 72 -8.51 -9.73 -1.83
N LEU A 73 -7.50 -9.61 -2.68
CA LEU A 73 -6.45 -8.60 -2.56
C LEU A 73 -6.60 -7.61 -3.72
N ILE A 74 -6.72 -6.34 -3.39
CA ILE A 74 -6.84 -5.23 -4.32
C ILE A 74 -5.58 -4.39 -4.19
N GLY A 75 -4.87 -4.15 -5.29
CA GLY A 75 -3.75 -3.22 -5.36
C GLY A 75 -4.16 -1.96 -6.11
N VAL A 76 -3.97 -0.80 -5.50
CA VAL A 76 -4.25 0.50 -6.14
C VAL A 76 -2.97 1.29 -6.27
N ASP A 77 -2.71 1.82 -7.45
CA ASP A 77 -1.63 2.76 -7.70
C ASP A 77 -2.00 3.75 -8.81
N ALA A 78 -1.45 4.96 -8.76
CA ALA A 78 -1.68 5.97 -9.78
C ALA A 78 -0.72 5.83 -10.97
N ASP A 79 0.45 5.20 -10.77
CA ASP A 79 1.47 5.02 -11.81
C ASP A 79 1.23 3.74 -12.62
N PRO A 80 0.95 3.85 -13.95
CA PRO A 80 0.74 2.68 -14.81
C PRO A 80 1.95 1.74 -14.87
N HIS A 81 3.18 2.28 -14.78
CA HIS A 81 4.38 1.44 -14.82
C HIS A 81 4.51 0.61 -13.53
N SER A 82 4.20 1.18 -12.38
CA SER A 82 4.10 0.44 -11.12
C SER A 82 3.07 -0.68 -11.18
N LEU A 83 1.90 -0.43 -11.78
CA LEU A 83 0.86 -1.44 -11.98
C LEU A 83 1.31 -2.59 -12.91
N GLU A 84 2.07 -2.29 -13.98
CA GLU A 84 2.66 -3.34 -14.82
C GLU A 84 3.62 -4.25 -14.02
N LEU A 85 4.46 -3.65 -13.18
CA LEU A 85 5.38 -4.40 -12.33
C LEU A 85 4.63 -5.20 -11.24
N SER A 86 3.57 -4.64 -10.68
CA SER A 86 2.74 -5.34 -9.68
C SER A 86 1.98 -6.51 -10.28
N ALA A 87 1.52 -6.40 -11.53
CA ALA A 87 0.91 -7.51 -12.26
C ALA A 87 1.90 -8.67 -12.48
N ALA A 88 3.14 -8.33 -12.87
CA ALA A 88 4.21 -9.33 -13.02
C ALA A 88 4.56 -10.00 -11.68
N GLU A 89 4.55 -9.24 -10.57
CA GLU A 89 4.81 -9.78 -9.23
C GLU A 89 3.67 -10.71 -8.77
N ALA A 90 2.41 -10.34 -8.97
CA ALA A 90 1.26 -11.18 -8.66
C ALA A 90 1.32 -12.50 -9.44
N ALA A 91 1.62 -12.45 -10.74
CA ALA A 91 1.80 -13.64 -11.58
C ALA A 91 2.95 -14.52 -11.08
N ARG A 92 4.08 -13.93 -10.68
CA ARG A 92 5.23 -14.65 -10.08
C ARG A 92 4.87 -15.36 -8.78
N LEU A 93 4.03 -14.72 -7.97
CA LEU A 93 3.56 -15.25 -6.68
C LEU A 93 2.45 -16.32 -6.85
N GLY A 94 1.86 -16.44 -8.04
CA GLY A 94 0.88 -17.44 -8.37
C GLY A 94 -0.48 -17.25 -7.69
N PHE A 95 -0.92 -15.99 -7.49
CA PHE A 95 -2.26 -15.69 -7.00
C PHE A 95 -2.84 -14.43 -7.63
N ASP A 96 -4.16 -14.34 -7.63
CA ASP A 96 -4.86 -13.21 -8.24
C ASP A 96 -4.83 -11.98 -7.33
N VAL A 97 -4.47 -10.83 -7.92
CA VAL A 97 -4.58 -9.50 -7.33
C VAL A 97 -5.38 -8.66 -8.30
N GLU A 98 -6.44 -8.02 -7.81
CA GLU A 98 -7.17 -7.04 -8.59
C GLU A 98 -6.40 -5.72 -8.59
N LEU A 99 -5.94 -5.29 -9.76
CA LEU A 99 -5.17 -4.06 -9.91
C LEU A 99 -6.05 -2.94 -10.47
N ILE A 100 -6.03 -1.79 -9.78
CA ILE A 100 -6.84 -0.62 -10.13
C ILE A 100 -5.92 0.58 -10.29
N GLY A 101 -5.91 1.16 -11.50
CA GLY A 101 -5.24 2.43 -11.76
C GLY A 101 -6.09 3.59 -11.23
N SER A 102 -5.74 4.13 -10.07
CA SER A 102 -6.48 5.21 -9.43
C SER A 102 -5.60 5.99 -8.47
N ASP A 103 -5.87 7.29 -8.34
CA ASP A 103 -5.34 8.11 -7.26
C ASP A 103 -6.02 7.74 -5.94
N CYS A 104 -5.26 7.74 -4.85
CA CYS A 104 -5.79 7.51 -3.50
C CYS A 104 -6.81 8.56 -3.05
N ALA A 105 -6.76 9.77 -3.63
CA ALA A 105 -7.73 10.83 -3.38
C ALA A 105 -9.06 10.66 -4.15
N THR A 106 -9.14 9.67 -5.06
CA THR A 106 -10.33 9.38 -5.89
C THR A 106 -10.41 7.89 -6.20
N LEU A 107 -10.53 7.06 -5.16
CA LEU A 107 -10.48 5.60 -5.31
C LEU A 107 -11.65 5.06 -6.14
N ASN A 108 -11.34 4.32 -7.19
CA ASN A 108 -12.34 3.58 -7.97
C ASN A 108 -12.69 2.23 -7.30
N VAL A 109 -13.09 2.32 -6.03
CA VAL A 109 -13.46 1.19 -5.17
C VAL A 109 -14.82 1.50 -4.53
N PRO A 110 -15.77 0.55 -4.47
CA PRO A 110 -17.08 0.80 -3.88
C PRO A 110 -17.04 1.17 -2.39
N ASP A 111 -18.03 1.94 -1.94
CA ASP A 111 -18.22 2.27 -0.54
C ASP A 111 -18.35 1.01 0.33
N ALA A 112 -17.82 1.08 1.56
CA ALA A 112 -17.96 0.03 2.57
C ALA A 112 -17.71 -1.40 2.04
N SER A 113 -16.69 -1.58 1.19
CA SER A 113 -16.39 -2.85 0.53
C SER A 113 -15.13 -3.54 1.03
N VAL A 114 -14.28 -2.83 1.79
CA VAL A 114 -12.94 -3.26 2.23
C VAL A 114 -12.94 -3.52 3.74
N ASP A 115 -12.41 -4.65 4.17
CA ASP A 115 -12.26 -4.99 5.60
C ASP A 115 -10.96 -4.41 6.18
N LEU A 116 -9.86 -4.50 5.40
CA LEU A 116 -8.54 -4.00 5.78
C LEU A 116 -7.99 -3.11 4.65
N LEU A 117 -7.59 -1.89 4.95
CA LEU A 117 -6.87 -1.02 4.04
C LEU A 117 -5.43 -0.87 4.55
N PHE A 118 -4.46 -1.30 3.76
CA PHE A 118 -3.03 -1.15 4.02
C PHE A 118 -2.50 0.05 3.24
N CYS A 119 -1.76 0.94 3.92
CA CYS A 119 -1.06 2.08 3.32
C CYS A 119 0.32 2.18 3.97
N HIS A 120 1.37 1.96 3.17
CA HIS A 120 2.74 1.91 3.66
C HIS A 120 3.68 2.69 2.75
N GLN A 121 4.36 3.69 3.30
CA GLN A 121 5.32 4.54 2.59
C GLN A 121 4.72 5.17 1.31
N THR A 122 3.45 5.51 1.35
CA THR A 122 2.69 6.07 0.21
C THR A 122 2.11 7.43 0.54
N PHE A 123 1.63 7.60 1.77
CA PHE A 123 0.83 8.76 2.15
C PHE A 123 1.59 10.08 2.00
N HIS A 124 2.90 10.08 2.26
CA HIS A 124 3.76 11.27 2.11
C HIS A 124 3.97 11.68 0.64
N HIS A 125 3.64 10.81 -0.33
CA HIS A 125 3.65 11.15 -1.76
C HIS A 125 2.34 11.80 -2.22
N LEU A 126 1.26 11.71 -1.42
CA LEU A 126 -0.05 12.23 -1.81
C LEU A 126 -0.12 13.74 -1.64
N VAL A 127 -0.57 14.44 -2.68
CA VAL A 127 -0.80 15.89 -2.66
C VAL A 127 -2.08 16.23 -1.89
N GLU A 128 -3.16 15.48 -2.12
CA GLU A 128 -4.48 15.69 -1.51
C GLU A 128 -4.74 14.72 -0.36
N GLN A 129 -3.91 14.78 0.70
CA GLN A 129 -3.94 13.83 1.82
C GLN A 129 -5.29 13.74 2.54
N GLU A 130 -5.96 14.88 2.74
CA GLU A 130 -7.28 14.90 3.39
C GLU A 130 -8.34 14.18 2.56
N LYS A 131 -8.32 14.34 1.23
CA LYS A 131 -9.22 13.61 0.35
C LYS A 131 -8.91 12.12 0.33
N ALA A 132 -7.62 11.75 0.32
CA ALA A 132 -7.24 10.35 0.42
C ALA A 132 -7.74 9.69 1.71
N LEU A 133 -7.63 10.38 2.86
CA LEU A 133 -8.20 9.87 4.11
C LEU A 133 -9.73 9.74 4.07
N ALA A 134 -10.42 10.69 3.41
CA ALA A 134 -11.87 10.59 3.22
C ALA A 134 -12.24 9.39 2.34
N GLU A 135 -11.47 9.12 1.28
CA GLU A 135 -11.64 7.93 0.43
C GLU A 135 -11.33 6.63 1.18
N PHE A 136 -10.26 6.59 1.98
CA PHE A 136 -9.96 5.43 2.84
C PHE A 136 -11.12 5.12 3.79
N TYR A 137 -11.67 6.16 4.43
CA TYR A 137 -12.84 6.01 5.28
C TYR A 137 -14.08 5.53 4.51
N ARG A 138 -14.33 6.08 3.31
CA ARG A 138 -15.47 5.72 2.46
C ARG A 138 -15.47 4.25 2.05
N VAL A 139 -14.31 3.73 1.63
CA VAL A 139 -14.20 2.35 1.14
C VAL A 139 -14.17 1.31 2.26
N LEU A 140 -13.75 1.69 3.47
CA LEU A 140 -13.74 0.79 4.62
C LEU A 140 -15.16 0.47 5.08
N LYS A 141 -15.42 -0.80 5.35
CA LYS A 141 -16.64 -1.25 6.01
C LYS A 141 -16.74 -0.67 7.43
N PRO A 142 -17.95 -0.49 7.98
CA PRO A 142 -18.09 -0.25 9.42
C PRO A 142 -17.36 -1.32 10.23
N GLY A 143 -16.42 -0.89 11.09
CA GLY A 143 -15.54 -1.80 11.84
C GLY A 143 -14.32 -2.33 11.05
N GLY A 144 -14.09 -1.86 9.84
CA GLY A 144 -12.87 -2.11 9.09
C GLY A 144 -11.67 -1.34 9.64
N TYR A 145 -10.46 -1.73 9.27
CA TYR A 145 -9.23 -1.16 9.81
C TYR A 145 -8.35 -0.55 8.75
N LEU A 146 -7.82 0.64 9.03
CA LEU A 146 -6.72 1.26 8.32
C LEU A 146 -5.39 0.81 8.96
N LEU A 147 -4.58 0.07 8.22
CA LEU A 147 -3.24 -0.37 8.57
C LEU A 147 -2.24 0.62 7.98
N PHE A 148 -1.76 1.54 8.79
CA PHE A 148 -0.99 2.69 8.36
C PHE A 148 0.43 2.65 8.93
N ALA A 149 1.46 2.71 8.06
CA ALA A 149 2.85 2.77 8.47
C ALA A 149 3.65 3.69 7.53
N GLU A 150 4.17 4.76 8.09
CA GLU A 150 4.93 5.79 7.38
C GLU A 150 6.25 6.10 8.10
N SER A 151 7.19 6.66 7.37
CA SER A 151 8.44 7.18 7.94
C SER A 151 8.18 8.42 8.78
N THR A 152 8.76 8.46 9.97
CA THR A 152 8.70 9.64 10.82
C THR A 152 9.78 10.67 10.42
N GLU A 153 9.57 11.94 10.76
CA GLU A 153 10.55 13.01 10.60
C GLU A 153 11.89 12.63 11.26
N ALA A 154 11.87 12.05 12.44
CA ALA A 154 13.05 11.59 13.16
C ALA A 154 13.84 10.52 12.36
N TYR A 155 13.18 9.67 11.59
CA TYR A 155 13.84 8.71 10.71
C TYR A 155 14.47 9.39 9.48
N ILE A 156 13.75 10.33 8.86
CA ILE A 156 14.21 11.09 7.71
C ILE A 156 15.43 11.97 8.08
N ASP A 157 15.48 12.46 9.31
CA ASP A 157 16.58 13.28 9.85
C ASP A 157 17.82 12.47 10.26
N THR A 158 17.83 11.14 10.13
CA THR A 158 19.02 10.35 10.40
C THR A 158 20.12 10.62 9.37
N TRP A 159 21.38 10.56 9.81
CA TRP A 159 22.55 10.78 8.93
C TRP A 159 22.61 9.83 7.73
N VAL A 160 21.95 8.67 7.82
CA VAL A 160 21.88 7.66 6.73
C VAL A 160 21.02 8.15 5.56
N ILE A 161 20.03 9.02 5.82
CA ILE A 161 19.07 9.50 4.81
C ILE A 161 19.46 10.89 4.27
N ARG A 162 20.23 11.68 5.01
CA ARG A 162 20.66 13.04 4.64
C ARG A 162 21.78 13.10 3.60
N TRP A 163 22.09 12.04 2.87
CA TRP A 163 23.12 12.03 1.81
C TRP A 163 22.55 12.36 0.45
#